data_8ff6ab5045b39c100d627fdff6ba3dca
#
_entry.id   8ff6ab5045b39c100d627fdff6ba3dca
#
_cell.length_a   1.000
_cell.length_b   1.000
_cell.length_c   1.000
_cell.angle_alpha   90.00
_cell.angle_beta   90.00
_cell.angle_gamma   90.00
#
_symmetry.space_group_name_H-M   'P 1'
#
loop_
_entity.id
_entity.type
_entity.pdbx_description
1 polymer ?
#
loop_
_entity_poly.entity_id
_entity_poly.type
_entity_poly.pdbx_seq_one_letter_code
_entity_poly.pdbx_strand_id
1 'polypeptide(L)'
;ASDVYKRQEESILFDTGFHEDTVLHNAMILGKDLSKVNKVVLSHFHSDHTGGLIKLRKTYKNINKNAFSEVYVARGFFDQRFYKDGSKEGPGNFKDSSKFKQKAEEEGIKFIILDDHMMISENLYVTGTVERTVEKDNGPIGFFLDEQLTIPDIIKDDQSVGMLNDKGWIMMSVFGHSGIINTAKKIQS
;
A
#
# COMPACT_ATOMS: atom_id res chain seq x y z
N ALA A 1 -22.35 -29.19 -22.94
CA ALA A 1 -21.49 -29.07 -21.75
C ALA A 1 -21.16 -27.59 -21.60
N SER A 2 -21.80 -26.95 -20.63
CA SER A 2 -21.50 -25.57 -20.28
C SER A 2 -20.26 -25.57 -19.39
N ASP A 3 -19.11 -25.18 -19.93
CA ASP A 3 -17.94 -24.83 -19.16
C ASP A 3 -18.25 -23.59 -18.33
N VAL A 4 -18.71 -23.80 -17.10
CA VAL A 4 -18.77 -22.74 -16.10
C VAL A 4 -17.33 -22.45 -15.74
N TYR A 5 -16.71 -21.47 -16.40
CA TYR A 5 -15.47 -20.84 -15.94
C TYR A 5 -15.77 -20.21 -14.58
N LYS A 6 -15.47 -20.93 -13.50
CA LYS A 6 -15.32 -20.31 -12.18
C LYS A 6 -14.09 -19.40 -12.29
N ARG A 7 -14.31 -18.11 -12.55
CA ARG A 7 -13.29 -17.11 -12.30
C ARG A 7 -12.88 -17.27 -10.83
N GLN A 8 -11.62 -17.58 -10.59
CA GLN A 8 -11.08 -17.46 -9.23
C GLN A 8 -11.19 -15.99 -8.88
N GLU A 9 -12.09 -15.64 -7.96
CA GLU A 9 -12.18 -14.30 -7.40
C GLU A 9 -10.93 -14.08 -6.55
N GLU A 10 -9.94 -13.41 -7.12
CA GLU A 10 -8.77 -12.96 -6.39
C GLU A 10 -9.15 -11.70 -5.61
N SER A 11 -8.98 -11.73 -4.29
CA SER A 11 -9.19 -10.58 -3.43
C SER A 11 -7.85 -9.97 -3.05
N ILE A 12 -7.71 -8.67 -3.24
CA ILE A 12 -6.54 -7.87 -2.89
C ILE A 12 -6.98 -6.78 -1.94
N LEU A 13 -6.23 -6.55 -0.87
CA LEU A 13 -6.47 -5.45 0.04
C LEU A 13 -5.62 -4.24 -0.36
N PHE A 14 -6.25 -3.07 -0.45
CA PHE A 14 -5.58 -1.80 -0.65
C PHE A 14 -5.63 -0.99 0.65
N ASP A 15 -4.47 -0.78 1.27
CA ASP A 15 -4.24 -0.23 2.60
C ASP A 15 -4.84 -1.04 3.78
N THR A 16 -4.34 -0.75 4.98
CA THR A 16 -4.69 -1.53 6.18
C THR A 16 -5.20 -0.67 7.35
N GLY A 17 -5.43 0.63 7.11
CA GLY A 17 -5.99 1.55 8.10
C GLY A 17 -4.98 1.97 9.18
N PHE A 18 -5.44 2.86 10.08
CA PHE A 18 -4.62 3.45 11.14
C PHE A 18 -4.42 2.50 12.32
N HIS A 19 -5.50 2.01 12.90
CA HIS A 19 -5.44 1.15 14.08
C HIS A 19 -5.36 -0.32 13.66
N GLU A 20 -4.61 -1.12 14.41
CA GLU A 20 -4.35 -2.53 14.09
C GLU A 20 -5.62 -3.39 13.91
N ASP A 21 -6.71 -3.05 14.60
CA ASP A 21 -7.97 -3.79 14.55
C ASP A 21 -9.01 -3.22 13.57
N THR A 22 -8.79 -2.03 12.99
CA THR A 22 -9.82 -1.31 12.21
C THR A 22 -10.35 -2.15 11.05
N VAL A 23 -9.47 -2.70 10.22
CA VAL A 23 -9.87 -3.50 9.05
C VAL A 23 -10.51 -4.81 9.48
N LEU A 24 -9.99 -5.48 10.52
CA LEU A 24 -10.56 -6.69 11.08
C LEU A 24 -11.99 -6.46 11.58
N HIS A 25 -12.19 -5.42 12.37
CA HIS A 25 -13.47 -5.06 12.94
C HIS A 25 -14.50 -4.75 11.86
N ASN A 26 -14.14 -3.90 10.90
CA ASN A 26 -15.01 -3.52 9.81
C ASN A 26 -15.37 -4.69 8.90
N ALA A 27 -14.39 -5.55 8.56
CA ALA A 27 -14.63 -6.74 7.75
C ALA A 27 -15.62 -7.69 8.45
N MET A 28 -15.49 -7.86 9.77
CA MET A 28 -16.37 -8.70 10.56
C MET A 28 -17.81 -8.17 10.56
N ILE A 29 -18.00 -6.86 10.77
CA ILE A 29 -19.32 -6.21 10.72
C ILE A 29 -19.95 -6.34 9.33
N LEU A 30 -19.15 -6.18 8.27
CA LEU A 30 -19.60 -6.27 6.89
C LEU A 30 -19.72 -7.70 6.35
N GLY A 31 -19.46 -8.72 7.19
CA GLY A 31 -19.50 -10.12 6.78
C GLY A 31 -18.48 -10.47 5.68
N LYS A 32 -17.32 -9.78 5.63
CA LYS A 32 -16.27 -10.01 4.63
C LYS A 32 -15.25 -11.00 5.15
N ASP A 33 -15.04 -12.09 4.41
CA ASP A 33 -13.98 -13.06 4.69
C ASP A 33 -12.65 -12.60 4.10
N LEU A 34 -11.73 -12.21 4.97
CA LEU A 34 -10.37 -11.77 4.58
C LEU A 34 -9.36 -12.93 4.53
N SER A 35 -9.73 -14.17 4.88
CA SER A 35 -8.81 -15.30 4.93
C SER A 35 -8.19 -15.65 3.58
N LYS A 36 -8.83 -15.25 2.48
CA LYS A 36 -8.37 -15.51 1.11
C LYS A 36 -7.52 -14.39 0.52
N VAL A 37 -7.35 -13.28 1.23
CA VAL A 37 -6.53 -12.14 0.78
C VAL A 37 -5.06 -12.50 0.96
N ASN A 38 -4.35 -12.79 -0.12
CA ASN A 38 -2.93 -13.11 -0.10
C ASN A 38 -2.06 -11.88 -0.36
N LYS A 39 -2.55 -10.95 -1.17
CA LYS A 39 -1.83 -9.77 -1.64
C LYS A 39 -2.38 -8.50 -1.00
N VAL A 40 -1.48 -7.63 -0.59
CA VAL A 40 -1.78 -6.29 -0.07
C VAL A 40 -1.02 -5.27 -0.89
N VAL A 41 -1.65 -4.18 -1.24
CA VAL A 41 -0.99 -2.99 -1.77
C VAL A 41 -1.05 -1.92 -0.68
N LEU A 42 0.08 -1.33 -0.33
CA LEU A 42 0.13 -0.16 0.56
C LEU A 42 0.36 1.08 -0.29
N SER A 43 -0.53 2.05 -0.19
CA SER A 43 -0.46 3.27 -1.01
C SER A 43 0.82 4.06 -0.74
N HIS A 44 1.17 4.23 0.51
CA HIS A 44 2.39 4.90 0.97
C HIS A 44 2.64 4.59 2.46
N PHE A 45 3.75 5.10 3.02
CA PHE A 45 4.25 4.71 4.34
C PHE A 45 3.45 5.20 5.54
N HIS A 46 2.56 6.18 5.42
CA HIS A 46 1.88 6.79 6.56
C HIS A 46 1.14 5.76 7.42
N SER A 47 1.11 6.03 8.73
CA SER A 47 0.58 5.10 9.73
C SER A 47 -0.91 4.78 9.57
N ASP A 48 -1.69 5.73 9.06
CA ASP A 48 -3.12 5.57 8.80
C ASP A 48 -3.44 4.66 7.60
N HIS A 49 -2.43 4.26 6.83
CA HIS A 49 -2.53 3.29 5.74
C HIS A 49 -1.94 1.92 6.06
N THR A 50 -1.05 1.85 7.04
CA THR A 50 -0.18 0.70 7.30
C THR A 50 -0.42 0.00 8.64
N GLY A 51 -1.23 0.58 9.52
CA GLY A 51 -1.37 0.19 10.93
C GLY A 51 -1.87 -1.23 11.16
N GLY A 52 -2.76 -1.74 10.31
CA GLY A 52 -3.37 -3.06 10.47
C GLY A 52 -2.56 -4.23 9.90
N LEU A 53 -1.53 -4.00 9.08
CA LEU A 53 -0.87 -5.04 8.29
C LEU A 53 -0.39 -6.24 9.11
N ILE A 54 0.40 -6.01 10.15
CA ILE A 54 1.00 -7.07 10.96
C ILE A 54 -0.08 -7.84 11.72
N LYS A 55 -1.10 -7.17 12.22
CA LYS A 55 -2.23 -7.81 12.92
C LYS A 55 -3.05 -8.70 11.99
N LEU A 56 -3.37 -8.23 10.78
CA LEU A 56 -4.05 -9.02 9.75
C LEU A 56 -3.26 -10.29 9.45
N ARG A 57 -1.96 -10.18 9.21
CA ARG A 57 -1.10 -11.33 8.96
C ARG A 57 -1.13 -12.33 10.12
N LYS A 58 -0.94 -11.87 11.36
CA LYS A 58 -0.98 -12.74 12.56
C LYS A 58 -2.31 -13.45 12.72
N THR A 59 -3.42 -12.76 12.45
CA THR A 59 -4.77 -13.33 12.60
C THR A 59 -5.02 -14.44 11.60
N TYR A 60 -4.59 -14.27 10.34
CA TYR A 60 -5.01 -15.18 9.27
C TYR A 60 -3.96 -16.21 8.84
N LYS A 61 -2.68 -16.08 9.19
CA LYS A 61 -1.61 -16.97 8.73
C LYS A 61 -1.82 -18.45 9.13
N ASN A 62 -2.51 -18.71 10.24
CA ASN A 62 -2.82 -20.07 10.69
C ASN A 62 -4.04 -20.69 9.96
N ILE A 63 -4.90 -19.86 9.37
CA ILE A 63 -6.05 -20.27 8.57
C ILE A 63 -5.61 -20.48 7.12
N ASN A 64 -4.85 -19.54 6.59
CA ASN A 64 -4.25 -19.59 5.26
C ASN A 64 -2.80 -19.08 5.35
N LYS A 65 -1.83 -19.97 5.13
CA LYS A 65 -0.39 -19.65 5.21
C LYS A 65 0.04 -18.49 4.30
N ASN A 66 -0.70 -18.24 3.22
CA ASN A 66 -0.42 -17.19 2.26
C ASN A 66 -1.21 -15.89 2.54
N ALA A 67 -2.15 -15.89 3.51
CA ALA A 67 -2.93 -14.69 3.80
C ALA A 67 -2.03 -13.53 4.20
N PHE A 68 -2.17 -12.37 3.53
CA PHE A 68 -1.39 -11.15 3.77
C PHE A 68 0.13 -11.36 3.72
N SER A 69 0.62 -12.29 2.88
CA SER A 69 2.04 -12.63 2.82
C SER A 69 2.81 -11.85 1.75
N GLU A 70 2.15 -11.33 0.72
CA GLU A 70 2.76 -10.54 -0.33
C GLU A 70 2.28 -9.08 -0.22
N VAL A 71 3.23 -8.16 0.00
CA VAL A 71 2.91 -6.74 0.20
C VAL A 71 3.67 -5.89 -0.81
N TYR A 72 2.94 -5.21 -1.66
CA TYR A 72 3.46 -4.36 -2.72
C TYR A 72 3.58 -2.93 -2.22
N VAL A 73 4.79 -2.38 -2.30
CA VAL A 73 5.13 -1.02 -1.88
C VAL A 73 5.98 -0.34 -2.96
N ALA A 74 5.85 0.96 -3.14
CA ALA A 74 6.71 1.67 -4.08
C ALA A 74 8.09 1.97 -3.46
N ARG A 75 9.08 2.27 -4.32
CA ARG A 75 10.42 2.66 -3.90
C ARG A 75 10.36 3.86 -2.95
N GLY A 76 11.13 3.82 -1.89
CA GLY A 76 11.18 4.85 -0.85
C GLY A 76 10.25 4.60 0.34
N PHE A 77 9.39 3.57 0.29
CA PHE A 77 8.46 3.25 1.38
C PHE A 77 9.16 3.06 2.74
N PHE A 78 10.37 2.51 2.76
CA PHE A 78 11.14 2.29 3.99
C PHE A 78 12.15 3.39 4.31
N ASP A 79 12.17 4.48 3.54
CA ASP A 79 13.04 5.63 3.87
C ASP A 79 12.58 6.21 5.21
N GLN A 80 13.53 6.54 6.09
CA GLN A 80 13.19 7.13 7.39
C GLN A 80 12.65 8.55 7.19
N ARG A 81 11.58 8.90 7.88
CA ARG A 81 10.96 10.23 7.87
C ARG A 81 11.03 10.86 9.24
N PHE A 82 11.00 12.18 9.22
CA PHE A 82 11.04 13.02 10.41
C PHE A 82 9.92 14.06 10.34
N TYR A 83 9.28 14.29 11.47
CA TYR A 83 8.39 15.45 11.62
C TYR A 83 9.18 16.74 11.83
N LYS A 84 8.52 17.88 11.64
CA LYS A 84 9.07 19.22 11.89
C LYS A 84 9.60 19.46 13.31
N ASP A 85 9.25 18.63 14.27
CA ASP A 85 9.77 18.64 15.65
C ASP A 85 10.99 17.72 15.83
N GLY A 86 11.49 17.12 14.75
CA GLY A 86 12.61 16.19 14.75
C GLY A 86 12.25 14.76 15.18
N SER A 87 11.00 14.49 15.56
CA SER A 87 10.58 13.12 15.87
C SER A 87 10.53 12.25 14.62
N LYS A 88 10.88 10.96 14.79
CA LYS A 88 10.81 9.98 13.69
C LYS A 88 9.38 9.57 13.40
N GLU A 89 9.10 9.37 12.12
CA GLU A 89 7.85 8.81 11.62
C GLU A 89 8.12 7.56 10.79
N GLY A 90 7.25 6.59 10.91
CA GLY A 90 7.35 5.33 10.17
C GLY A 90 6.01 4.60 10.08
N PRO A 91 5.95 3.50 9.31
CA PRO A 91 4.73 2.75 9.06
C PRO A 91 4.10 2.18 10.33
N GLY A 92 2.79 2.14 10.38
CA GLY A 92 2.03 1.63 11.52
C GLY A 92 2.33 2.40 12.80
N ASN A 93 2.54 1.68 13.90
CA ASN A 93 2.90 2.26 15.20
C ASN A 93 4.42 2.32 15.41
N PHE A 94 5.21 2.14 14.38
CA PHE A 94 6.66 2.12 14.46
C PHE A 94 7.23 3.51 14.13
N LYS A 95 8.07 4.02 15.01
CA LYS A 95 8.87 5.24 14.76
C LYS A 95 10.02 5.03 13.78
N ASP A 96 10.35 3.78 13.51
CA ASP A 96 11.49 3.35 12.71
C ASP A 96 11.03 2.37 11.64
N SER A 97 11.18 2.76 10.37
CA SER A 97 10.75 1.97 9.22
C SER A 97 11.46 0.61 9.14
N SER A 98 12.72 0.54 9.60
CA SER A 98 13.47 -0.72 9.60
C SER A 98 12.90 -1.73 10.60
N LYS A 99 12.46 -1.25 11.76
CA LYS A 99 11.80 -2.10 12.78
C LYS A 99 10.45 -2.61 12.32
N PHE A 100 9.67 -1.77 11.63
CA PHE A 100 8.42 -2.20 11.01
C PHE A 100 8.68 -3.32 10.00
N LYS A 101 9.63 -3.11 9.09
CA LYS A 101 10.02 -4.10 8.07
C LYS A 101 10.43 -5.42 8.71
N GLN A 102 11.38 -5.36 9.66
CA GLN A 102 11.84 -6.55 10.38
C GLN A 102 10.68 -7.31 11.03
N LYS A 103 9.79 -6.60 11.74
CA LYS A 103 8.65 -7.23 12.43
C LYS A 103 7.65 -7.86 11.48
N ALA A 104 7.40 -7.25 10.34
CA ALA A 104 6.55 -7.80 9.31
C ALA A 104 7.18 -9.06 8.67
N GLU A 105 8.48 -9.03 8.37
CA GLU A 105 9.22 -10.16 7.82
C GLU A 105 9.30 -11.35 8.81
N GLU A 106 9.45 -11.10 10.11
CA GLU A 106 9.35 -12.13 11.16
C GLU A 106 7.98 -12.86 11.16
N GLU A 107 6.92 -12.17 10.78
CA GLU A 107 5.60 -12.78 10.62
C GLU A 107 5.41 -13.49 9.26
N GLY A 108 6.42 -13.48 8.40
CA GLY A 108 6.41 -14.11 7.09
C GLY A 108 5.77 -13.26 6.00
N ILE A 109 5.79 -11.93 6.16
CA ILE A 109 5.45 -10.98 5.10
C ILE A 109 6.65 -10.81 4.18
N LYS A 110 6.41 -10.84 2.87
CA LYS A 110 7.39 -10.53 1.84
C LYS A 110 7.00 -9.20 1.19
N PHE A 111 7.87 -8.20 1.32
CA PHE A 111 7.71 -6.94 0.61
C PHE A 111 8.24 -7.03 -0.83
N ILE A 112 7.44 -6.56 -1.78
CA ILE A 112 7.78 -6.44 -3.19
C ILE A 112 7.86 -4.95 -3.49
N ILE A 113 9.09 -4.46 -3.67
CA ILE A 113 9.36 -3.03 -3.89
C ILE A 113 9.29 -2.76 -5.39
N LEU A 114 8.44 -1.82 -5.78
CA LEU A 114 8.19 -1.47 -7.15
C LEU A 114 8.81 -0.12 -7.52
N ASP A 115 9.55 -0.12 -8.60
CA ASP A 115 10.05 1.10 -9.25
C ASP A 115 9.05 1.63 -10.28
N ASP A 116 8.39 0.72 -10.95
CA ASP A 116 7.50 0.97 -12.07
C ASP A 116 6.20 0.17 -11.91
N HIS A 117 5.25 0.39 -12.78
CA HIS A 117 3.98 -0.32 -12.75
C HIS A 117 4.19 -1.84 -12.89
N MET A 118 3.34 -2.59 -12.22
CA MET A 118 3.32 -4.05 -12.27
C MET A 118 1.90 -4.56 -12.32
N MET A 119 1.64 -5.50 -13.19
CA MET A 119 0.41 -6.30 -13.16
C MET A 119 0.53 -7.35 -12.06
N ILE A 120 -0.33 -7.27 -11.05
CA ILE A 120 -0.32 -8.18 -9.88
C ILE A 120 -1.44 -9.21 -9.91
N SER A 121 -2.38 -9.07 -10.85
CA SER A 121 -3.47 -9.99 -11.14
C SER A 121 -3.90 -9.79 -12.59
N GLU A 122 -4.76 -10.62 -13.15
CA GLU A 122 -5.15 -10.64 -14.57
C GLU A 122 -5.49 -9.27 -15.16
N ASN A 123 -6.14 -8.39 -14.37
CA ASN A 123 -6.55 -7.05 -14.82
C ASN A 123 -6.22 -5.96 -13.80
N LEU A 124 -5.39 -6.25 -12.79
CA LEU A 124 -5.07 -5.32 -11.73
C LEU A 124 -3.60 -4.92 -11.76
N TYR A 125 -3.37 -3.64 -11.85
CA TYR A 125 -2.05 -3.02 -11.90
C TYR A 125 -1.81 -2.18 -10.66
N VAL A 126 -0.57 -2.16 -10.19
CA VAL A 126 -0.07 -1.21 -9.21
C VAL A 126 0.90 -0.27 -9.91
N THR A 127 0.77 1.03 -9.68
CA THR A 127 1.55 2.03 -10.42
C THR A 127 3.04 2.00 -10.10
N GLY A 128 3.44 1.53 -8.91
CA GLY A 128 4.76 1.83 -8.39
C GLY A 128 4.93 3.34 -8.24
N THR A 129 6.17 3.81 -8.33
CA THR A 129 6.48 5.25 -8.24
C THR A 129 5.83 6.04 -9.37
N VAL A 130 5.17 7.15 -9.03
CA VAL A 130 4.49 8.03 -9.98
C VAL A 130 5.29 9.32 -10.17
N GLU A 131 5.69 9.61 -11.41
CA GLU A 131 6.37 10.85 -11.76
C GLU A 131 5.42 12.06 -11.73
N ARG A 132 5.87 13.17 -11.13
CA ARG A 132 5.11 14.42 -11.02
C ARG A 132 5.41 15.35 -12.20
N THR A 133 4.84 15.05 -13.36
CA THR A 133 5.09 15.79 -14.61
C THR A 133 4.09 16.92 -14.86
N VAL A 134 2.87 16.79 -14.40
CA VAL A 134 1.75 17.71 -14.63
C VAL A 134 1.41 18.48 -13.35
N GLU A 135 1.05 17.74 -12.31
CA GLU A 135 0.82 18.29 -10.99
C GLU A 135 2.12 18.19 -10.19
N LYS A 136 2.62 19.35 -9.78
CA LYS A 136 3.85 19.47 -8.96
C LYS A 136 3.44 19.74 -7.53
N ASP A 137 2.99 18.68 -6.83
CA ASP A 137 2.80 18.77 -5.40
C ASP A 137 4.14 18.66 -4.68
N ASN A 138 4.32 19.46 -3.64
CA ASN A 138 5.51 19.44 -2.79
C ASN A 138 5.36 18.49 -1.58
N GLY A 139 4.32 17.67 -1.57
CA GLY A 139 4.01 16.76 -0.47
C GLY A 139 3.40 17.45 0.75
N PRO A 140 3.09 16.71 1.80
CA PRO A 140 2.52 17.24 3.02
C PRO A 140 3.53 18.12 3.77
N ILE A 141 3.07 19.26 4.27
CA ILE A 141 3.92 20.20 5.03
C ILE A 141 4.30 19.55 6.36
N GLY A 142 5.61 19.54 6.65
CA GLY A 142 6.12 19.13 7.97
C GLY A 142 6.73 17.75 8.05
N PHE A 143 6.94 17.08 6.90
CA PHE A 143 7.70 15.84 6.80
C PHE A 143 9.03 16.07 6.08
N PHE A 144 10.07 15.37 6.52
CA PHE A 144 11.43 15.49 6.01
C PHE A 144 12.10 14.12 5.89
N LEU A 145 13.07 14.02 4.98
CA LEU A 145 13.87 12.82 4.74
C LEU A 145 15.17 12.79 5.54
N ASP A 146 15.50 13.86 6.26
CA ASP A 146 16.74 14.01 7.02
C ASP A 146 16.49 14.57 8.43
N GLU A 147 17.37 14.22 9.38
CA GLU A 147 17.30 14.69 10.78
C GLU A 147 17.51 16.20 10.90
N GLN A 148 18.19 16.82 9.94
CA GLN A 148 18.44 18.26 9.89
C GLN A 148 17.23 19.05 9.41
N LEU A 149 16.16 18.37 8.97
CA LEU A 149 14.91 18.94 8.45
C LEU A 149 15.15 19.88 7.25
N THR A 150 16.09 19.51 6.37
CA THR A 150 16.49 20.30 5.21
C THR A 150 15.90 19.81 3.90
N ILE A 151 15.55 18.51 3.83
CA ILE A 151 15.02 17.83 2.64
C ILE A 151 13.54 17.53 2.86
N PRO A 152 12.61 18.32 2.31
CA PRO A 152 11.19 18.02 2.42
C PRO A 152 10.85 16.67 1.80
N ASP A 153 10.02 15.89 2.48
CA ASP A 153 9.47 14.66 1.91
C ASP A 153 8.25 14.98 1.05
N ILE A 154 8.32 14.58 -0.21
CA ILE A 154 7.22 14.71 -1.17
C ILE A 154 6.40 13.42 -1.28
N ILE A 155 6.62 12.45 -0.42
CA ILE A 155 5.98 11.12 -0.43
C ILE A 155 6.17 10.44 -1.81
N LYS A 156 7.42 10.14 -2.13
CA LYS A 156 7.78 9.50 -3.42
C LYS A 156 7.22 8.09 -3.58
N ASP A 157 6.93 7.45 -2.46
CA ASP A 157 6.38 6.10 -2.38
C ASP A 157 4.85 6.05 -2.55
N ASP A 158 4.20 7.18 -2.86
CA ASP A 158 2.78 7.22 -3.18
C ASP A 158 2.49 6.45 -4.47
N GLN A 159 1.63 5.43 -4.35
CA GLN A 159 1.19 4.59 -5.45
C GLN A 159 -0.32 4.35 -5.42
N SER A 160 -0.85 3.94 -6.56
CA SER A 160 -2.27 3.68 -6.76
C SER A 160 -2.50 2.36 -7.47
N VAL A 161 -3.75 1.93 -7.51
CA VAL A 161 -4.17 0.71 -8.18
C VAL A 161 -5.03 1.05 -9.39
N GLY A 162 -4.77 0.41 -10.52
CA GLY A 162 -5.56 0.49 -11.73
C GLY A 162 -6.15 -0.87 -12.11
N MET A 163 -7.41 -0.90 -12.49
CA MET A 163 -8.07 -2.07 -13.02
C MET A 163 -8.58 -1.80 -14.43
N LEU A 164 -8.15 -2.62 -15.38
CA LEU A 164 -8.62 -2.53 -16.76
C LEU A 164 -9.82 -3.46 -16.95
N ASN A 165 -10.89 -2.94 -17.56
CA ASN A 165 -12.03 -3.71 -18.03
C ASN A 165 -12.41 -3.31 -19.47
N ASP A 166 -13.46 -3.90 -20.00
CA ASP A 166 -13.98 -3.65 -21.36
C ASP A 166 -14.47 -2.21 -21.60
N LYS A 167 -14.68 -1.42 -20.54
CA LYS A 167 -15.08 -0.01 -20.62
C LYS A 167 -13.93 0.97 -20.39
N GLY A 168 -12.75 0.47 -20.03
CA GLY A 168 -11.56 1.27 -19.78
C GLY A 168 -10.97 1.07 -18.38
N TRP A 169 -10.19 2.03 -17.93
CA TRP A 169 -9.50 2.00 -16.65
C TRP A 169 -10.39 2.45 -15.50
N ILE A 170 -10.35 1.71 -14.40
CA ILE A 170 -10.84 2.13 -13.08
C ILE A 170 -9.59 2.39 -12.23
N MET A 171 -9.45 3.61 -11.75
CA MET A 171 -8.36 4.01 -10.86
C MET A 171 -8.86 4.08 -9.42
N MET A 172 -8.09 3.51 -8.50
CA MET A 172 -8.26 3.66 -7.07
C MET A 172 -7.00 4.32 -6.50
N SER A 173 -7.17 5.52 -5.98
CA SER A 173 -6.14 6.29 -5.29
C SER A 173 -6.69 6.69 -3.94
N VAL A 174 -5.85 6.70 -2.90
CA VAL A 174 -6.28 7.05 -1.54
C VAL A 174 -6.04 8.53 -1.27
N PHE A 175 -4.80 8.93 -1.07
CA PHE A 175 -4.44 10.35 -0.90
C PHE A 175 -4.03 11.01 -2.21
N GLY A 176 -3.31 10.28 -3.08
CA GLY A 176 -2.84 10.79 -4.34
C GLY A 176 -1.81 11.90 -4.19
N HIS A 177 -0.86 11.74 -3.27
CA HIS A 177 0.25 12.69 -3.06
C HIS A 177 1.06 12.97 -4.33
N SER A 178 1.06 12.02 -5.26
CA SER A 178 1.70 12.18 -6.57
C SER A 178 0.89 13.00 -7.57
N GLY A 179 -0.34 13.38 -7.22
CA GLY A 179 -1.28 14.07 -8.09
C GLY A 179 -2.16 13.12 -8.91
N ILE A 180 -3.46 13.41 -8.97
CA ILE A 180 -4.45 12.53 -9.60
C ILE A 180 -4.24 12.41 -11.12
N ILE A 181 -3.82 13.51 -11.78
CA ILE A 181 -3.55 13.53 -13.22
C ILE A 181 -2.28 12.75 -13.54
N ASN A 182 -1.22 12.90 -12.72
CA ASN A 182 0.01 12.13 -12.86
C ASN A 182 -0.26 10.63 -12.72
N THR A 183 -1.04 10.26 -11.70
CA THR A 183 -1.45 8.86 -11.45
C THR A 183 -2.27 8.29 -12.60
N ALA A 184 -3.24 9.05 -13.11
CA ALA A 184 -4.05 8.61 -14.25
C ALA A 184 -3.21 8.39 -15.52
N LYS A 185 -2.25 9.27 -15.78
CA LYS A 185 -1.30 9.09 -16.89
C LYS A 185 -0.43 7.85 -16.72
N LYS A 186 0.05 7.61 -15.47
CA LYS A 186 0.87 6.43 -15.16
C LYS A 186 0.12 5.12 -15.40
N ILE A 187 -1.17 5.06 -15.06
CA ILE A 187 -2.01 3.88 -15.27
C ILE A 187 -2.24 3.61 -16.77
N GLN A 188 -2.26 4.65 -17.60
CA GLN A 188 -2.50 4.53 -19.04
C GLN A 188 -1.22 4.28 -19.86
N SER A 189 -0.04 4.38 -19.27
CA SER A 189 1.24 4.18 -19.96
C SER A 189 1.63 2.70 -20.04
#